data_51fac0f4d8dfd7ff565f76726f17349a
#
_entry.id   51fac0f4d8dfd7ff565f76726f17349a
#
_cell.length_a   1.000
_cell.length_b   1.000
_cell.length_c   1.000
_cell.angle_alpha   90.00
_cell.angle_beta   90.00
_cell.angle_gamma   90.00
#
_symmetry.space_group_name_H-M   'P 1'
#
loop_
_entity.id
_entity.type
_entity.pdbx_description
1 polymer ?
#
loop_
_entity_poly.entity_id
_entity_poly.type
_entity_poly.pdbx_seq_one_letter_code
_entity_poly.pdbx_strand_id
1 'polypeptide(L)'
;MTAARLLFVDDEEGFLELYRAAFSRDGYTVETTATIEGARDRLAQGGIDLVVLDIRLGEVSGLALLREIKAKDSSLPVVLSTAYARYQDDFSSWLADAYVVKSSELGELKQAVRHCLGAAR
;
A
#
# COMPACT_ATOMS: atom_id res chain seq x y z
N MET A 1 -18.39 0.58 -14.81
CA MET A 1 -17.00 0.81 -14.37
C MET A 1 -16.67 -0.10 -13.21
N THR A 2 -15.49 -0.67 -13.24
CA THR A 2 -15.03 -1.56 -12.18
C THR A 2 -14.36 -0.72 -11.09
N ALA A 3 -14.68 -1.00 -9.83
CA ALA A 3 -14.02 -0.35 -8.71
C ALA A 3 -12.52 -0.69 -8.70
N ALA A 4 -11.69 0.27 -8.35
CA ALA A 4 -10.27 0.01 -8.17
C ALA A 4 -10.06 -0.97 -7.02
N ARG A 5 -9.12 -1.89 -7.21
CA ARG A 5 -8.82 -2.92 -6.22
C ARG A 5 -7.51 -2.58 -5.52
N LEU A 6 -7.60 -2.38 -4.22
CA LEU A 6 -6.47 -1.99 -3.38
C LEU A 6 -6.02 -3.16 -2.53
N LEU A 7 -4.70 -3.33 -2.41
CA LEU A 7 -4.13 -4.31 -1.48
C LEU A 7 -3.40 -3.55 -0.36
N PHE A 8 -3.82 -3.79 0.88
CA PHE A 8 -3.18 -3.22 2.06
C PHE A 8 -2.31 -4.28 2.74
N VAL A 9 -1.04 -3.97 2.92
CA VAL A 9 -0.07 -4.87 3.54
C VAL A 9 0.43 -4.24 4.83
N ASP A 10 0.01 -4.79 5.97
CA ASP A 10 0.28 -4.21 7.29
C ASP A 10 0.08 -5.30 8.34
N ASP A 11 1.02 -5.47 9.27
CA ASP A 11 0.90 -6.51 10.30
C ASP A 11 0.06 -6.08 11.51
N GLU A 12 -0.41 -4.83 11.53
CA GLU A 12 -1.31 -4.35 12.57
C GLU A 12 -2.77 -4.53 12.17
N GLU A 13 -3.42 -5.51 12.76
CA GLU A 13 -4.79 -5.89 12.41
C GLU A 13 -5.78 -4.74 12.57
N GLY A 14 -5.59 -3.90 13.59
CA GLY A 14 -6.44 -2.73 13.79
C GLY A 14 -6.41 -1.75 12.64
N PHE A 15 -5.24 -1.53 12.04
CA PHE A 15 -5.14 -0.69 10.86
C PHE A 15 -5.77 -1.35 9.63
N LEU A 16 -5.60 -2.67 9.46
CA LEU A 16 -6.22 -3.36 8.34
C LEU A 16 -7.75 -3.27 8.40
N GLU A 17 -8.33 -3.41 9.59
CA GLU A 17 -9.78 -3.25 9.76
C GLU A 17 -10.23 -1.83 9.45
N LEU A 18 -9.47 -0.84 9.91
CA LEU A 18 -9.77 0.56 9.65
C LEU A 18 -9.73 0.86 8.15
N TYR A 19 -8.70 0.40 7.46
CA TYR A 19 -8.57 0.58 6.02
C TYR A 19 -9.73 -0.08 5.27
N ARG A 20 -10.04 -1.33 5.64
CA ARG A 20 -11.12 -2.07 4.99
C ARG A 20 -12.44 -1.32 5.09
N ALA A 21 -12.78 -0.83 6.29
CA ALA A 21 -14.03 -0.10 6.49
C ALA A 21 -14.04 1.22 5.71
N ALA A 22 -12.99 2.02 5.85
CA ALA A 22 -12.97 3.37 5.27
C ALA A 22 -12.90 3.36 3.75
N PHE A 23 -12.05 2.52 3.17
CA PHE A 23 -11.86 2.49 1.72
C PHE A 23 -12.98 1.75 1.00
N SER A 24 -13.56 0.73 1.64
CA SER A 24 -14.75 0.07 1.07
C SER A 24 -15.92 1.05 1.00
N ARG A 25 -16.07 1.89 2.03
CA ARG A 25 -17.11 2.93 2.04
C ARG A 25 -16.94 3.91 0.87
N ASP A 26 -15.71 4.18 0.49
CA ASP A 26 -15.41 5.08 -0.63
C ASP A 26 -15.55 4.40 -2.00
N GLY A 27 -15.97 3.15 -2.04
CA GLY A 27 -16.24 2.45 -3.29
C GLY A 27 -15.11 1.59 -3.82
N TYR A 28 -13.99 1.48 -3.10
CA TYR A 28 -12.88 0.60 -3.52
C TYR A 28 -13.17 -0.84 -3.16
N THR A 29 -12.60 -1.77 -3.93
CA THR A 29 -12.50 -3.16 -3.51
C THR A 29 -11.24 -3.31 -2.69
N VAL A 30 -11.35 -3.76 -1.44
CA VAL A 30 -10.23 -3.78 -0.50
C VAL A 30 -9.83 -5.21 -0.18
N GLU A 31 -8.55 -5.51 -0.32
CA GLU A 31 -7.96 -6.77 0.12
C GLU A 31 -6.84 -6.45 1.09
N THR A 32 -6.62 -7.31 2.06
CA THR A 32 -5.65 -7.09 3.12
C THR A 32 -4.80 -8.33 3.33
N THR A 33 -3.55 -8.13 3.73
CA THR A 33 -2.68 -9.20 4.17
C THR A 33 -1.72 -8.67 5.23
N ALA A 34 -1.36 -9.52 6.17
CA ALA A 34 -0.47 -9.14 7.26
C ALA A 34 0.99 -9.54 7.00
N THR A 35 1.29 -10.22 5.90
CA THR A 35 2.61 -10.76 5.63
C THR A 35 3.08 -10.44 4.22
N ILE A 36 4.41 -10.46 4.03
CA ILE A 36 5.01 -10.29 2.71
C ILE A 36 4.65 -11.47 1.81
N GLU A 37 4.65 -12.68 2.34
CA GLU A 37 4.30 -13.88 1.57
C GLU A 37 2.87 -13.80 1.05
N GLY A 38 1.94 -13.37 1.90
CA GLY A 38 0.56 -13.17 1.49
C GLY A 38 0.44 -12.13 0.38
N ALA A 39 1.22 -11.05 0.49
CA ALA A 39 1.24 -10.02 -0.55
C ALA A 39 1.79 -10.55 -1.87
N ARG A 40 2.90 -11.30 -1.83
CA ARG A 40 3.48 -11.91 -3.03
C ARG A 40 2.49 -12.83 -3.71
N ASP A 41 1.84 -13.69 -2.94
CA ASP A 41 0.87 -14.65 -3.48
C ASP A 41 -0.30 -13.92 -4.13
N ARG A 42 -0.80 -12.87 -3.49
CA ARG A 42 -1.92 -12.12 -4.05
C ARG A 42 -1.53 -11.35 -5.30
N LEU A 43 -0.36 -10.72 -5.30
CA LEU A 43 0.11 -9.97 -6.46
C LEU A 43 0.37 -10.87 -7.66
N ALA A 44 0.79 -12.11 -7.44
CA ALA A 44 1.01 -13.09 -8.51
C ALA A 44 -0.27 -13.41 -9.26
N GLN A 45 -1.42 -13.25 -8.63
CA GLN A 45 -2.72 -13.49 -9.27
C GLN A 45 -3.18 -12.35 -10.19
N GLY A 46 -2.56 -11.19 -10.07
CA GLY A 46 -2.92 -10.01 -10.86
C GLY A 46 -4.19 -9.33 -10.37
N GLY A 47 -4.55 -8.25 -11.03
CA GLY A 47 -5.80 -7.52 -10.77
C GLY A 47 -5.74 -6.49 -9.64
N ILE A 48 -4.59 -6.28 -9.02
CA ILE A 48 -4.42 -5.21 -8.03
C ILE A 48 -4.07 -3.91 -8.75
N ASP A 49 -4.77 -2.84 -8.41
CA ASP A 49 -4.59 -1.53 -9.03
C ASP A 49 -3.63 -0.61 -8.24
N LEU A 50 -3.48 -0.86 -6.95
CA LEU A 50 -2.59 -0.07 -6.09
C LEU A 50 -2.30 -0.84 -4.81
N VAL A 51 -1.09 -0.71 -4.29
CA VAL A 51 -0.67 -1.33 -3.03
C VAL A 51 -0.40 -0.24 -2.00
N VAL A 52 -0.96 -0.39 -0.80
CA VAL A 52 -0.58 0.40 0.37
C VAL A 52 0.25 -0.50 1.28
N LEU A 53 1.48 -0.12 1.51
CA LEU A 53 2.49 -1.00 2.09
C LEU A 53 3.13 -0.36 3.33
N ASP A 54 3.15 -1.09 4.44
CA ASP A 54 3.92 -0.69 5.61
C ASP A 54 5.40 -1.08 5.42
N ILE A 55 6.30 -0.22 5.86
CA ILE A 55 7.73 -0.49 5.80
C ILE A 55 8.12 -1.61 6.76
N ARG A 56 7.52 -1.63 7.96
CA ARG A 56 7.82 -2.65 8.97
C ARG A 56 6.70 -3.66 9.06
N LEU A 57 7.03 -4.89 8.67
CA LEU A 57 6.11 -6.04 8.74
C LEU A 57 6.73 -7.07 9.68
N GLY A 58 6.50 -6.88 10.99
CA GLY A 58 7.19 -7.65 12.00
C GLY A 58 8.68 -7.31 11.98
N GLU A 59 9.53 -8.31 11.75
CA GLU A 59 10.97 -8.11 11.63
C GLU A 59 11.45 -7.95 10.19
N VAL A 60 10.53 -8.01 9.24
CA VAL A 60 10.86 -7.97 7.80
C VAL A 60 10.59 -6.56 7.27
N SER A 61 11.44 -6.09 6.38
CA SER A 61 11.27 -4.77 5.77
C SER A 61 10.36 -4.84 4.55
N GLY A 62 9.32 -4.01 4.55
CA GLY A 62 8.45 -3.84 3.38
C GLY A 62 9.16 -3.20 2.21
N LEU A 63 10.31 -2.55 2.43
CA LEU A 63 11.08 -1.94 1.33
C LEU A 63 11.59 -3.01 0.34
N ALA A 64 11.85 -4.22 0.82
CA ALA A 64 12.24 -5.32 -0.07
C ALA A 64 11.08 -5.67 -1.01
N LEU A 65 9.86 -5.71 -0.48
CA LEU A 65 8.68 -5.97 -1.30
C LEU A 65 8.44 -4.84 -2.30
N LEU A 66 8.63 -3.59 -1.88
CA LEU A 66 8.53 -2.44 -2.78
C LEU A 66 9.46 -2.59 -3.98
N ARG A 67 10.71 -2.96 -3.73
CA ARG A 67 11.68 -3.17 -4.82
C ARG A 67 11.25 -4.30 -5.76
N GLU A 68 10.74 -5.39 -5.20
CA GLU A 68 10.24 -6.51 -6.00
C GLU A 68 9.07 -6.10 -6.88
N ILE A 69 8.12 -5.36 -6.33
CA ILE A 69 6.95 -4.89 -7.08
C ILE A 69 7.40 -4.03 -8.25
N LYS A 70 8.26 -3.06 -7.98
CA LYS A 70 8.71 -2.12 -9.02
C LYS A 70 9.57 -2.78 -10.08
N ALA A 71 10.30 -3.83 -9.73
CA ALA A 71 11.09 -4.59 -10.69
C ALA A 71 10.20 -5.39 -11.64
N LYS A 72 9.06 -5.90 -11.16
CA LYS A 72 8.15 -6.71 -11.97
C LYS A 72 7.15 -5.86 -12.75
N ASP A 73 6.66 -4.78 -12.15
CA ASP A 73 5.67 -3.90 -12.76
C ASP A 73 5.86 -2.50 -12.21
N SER A 74 6.67 -1.70 -12.89
CA SER A 74 6.95 -0.33 -12.47
C SER A 74 5.75 0.59 -12.54
N SER A 75 4.70 0.18 -13.26
CA SER A 75 3.47 0.98 -13.39
C SER A 75 2.47 0.76 -12.27
N LEU A 76 2.65 -0.29 -11.44
CA LEU A 76 1.77 -0.53 -10.31
C LEU A 76 2.08 0.48 -9.20
N PRO A 77 1.14 1.39 -8.85
CA PRO A 77 1.43 2.37 -7.82
C PRO A 77 1.56 1.73 -6.44
N VAL A 78 2.53 2.19 -5.68
CA VAL A 78 2.74 1.77 -4.29
C VAL A 78 2.79 3.01 -3.40
N VAL A 79 1.92 3.05 -2.40
CA VAL A 79 1.90 4.08 -1.37
C VAL A 79 2.49 3.47 -0.11
N LEU A 80 3.54 4.06 0.43
CA LEU A 80 4.06 3.65 1.73
C LEU A 80 3.27 4.34 2.83
N SER A 81 2.82 3.56 3.81
CA SER A 81 2.10 4.07 4.98
C SER A 81 2.77 3.47 6.21
N THR A 82 3.52 4.30 6.95
CA THR A 82 4.34 3.81 8.04
C THR A 82 4.29 4.76 9.24
N ALA A 83 4.50 4.20 10.43
CA ALA A 83 4.60 4.98 11.67
C ALA A 83 5.91 5.78 11.76
N TYR A 84 6.87 5.49 10.89
CA TYR A 84 8.24 6.00 11.02
C TYR A 84 8.58 7.01 9.92
N ALA A 85 8.39 8.31 10.19
CA ALA A 85 8.69 9.38 9.24
C ALA A 85 10.14 9.37 8.77
N ARG A 86 11.07 8.87 9.60
CA ARG A 86 12.51 8.83 9.27
C ARG A 86 12.82 8.03 8.00
N TYR A 87 11.93 7.13 7.59
CA TYR A 87 12.16 6.33 6.39
C TYR A 87 11.94 7.12 5.10
N GLN A 88 11.45 8.35 5.18
CA GLN A 88 11.35 9.21 4.00
C GLN A 88 12.71 9.46 3.36
N ASP A 89 13.77 9.47 4.16
CA ASP A 89 15.12 9.71 3.67
C ASP A 89 15.83 8.43 3.19
N ASP A 90 15.19 7.28 3.34
CA ASP A 90 15.75 6.02 2.84
C ASP A 90 15.64 5.99 1.32
N PHE A 91 16.77 5.75 0.65
CA PHE A 91 16.81 5.72 -0.82
C PHE A 91 15.79 4.76 -1.41
N SER A 92 15.60 3.60 -0.78
CA SER A 92 14.66 2.59 -1.27
C SER A 92 13.21 3.08 -1.25
N SER A 93 12.85 3.97 -0.31
CA SER A 93 11.48 4.49 -0.23
C SER A 93 11.15 5.41 -1.39
N TRP A 94 12.14 5.96 -2.09
CA TRP A 94 11.93 6.84 -3.25
C TRP A 94 11.33 6.10 -4.44
N LEU A 95 11.34 4.77 -4.44
CA LEU A 95 10.66 3.98 -5.46
C LEU A 95 9.15 4.04 -5.31
N ALA A 96 8.65 4.41 -4.14
CA ALA A 96 7.21 4.51 -3.90
C ALA A 96 6.64 5.73 -4.64
N ASP A 97 5.37 5.63 -4.99
CA ASP A 97 4.66 6.72 -5.66
C ASP A 97 4.20 7.78 -4.67
N ALA A 98 4.04 7.42 -3.40
CA ALA A 98 3.73 8.35 -2.32
C ALA A 98 4.20 7.76 -0.99
N TYR A 99 4.37 8.65 -0.01
CA TYR A 99 4.79 8.29 1.33
C TYR A 99 3.87 9.01 2.31
N VAL A 100 3.20 8.26 3.20
CA VAL A 100 2.26 8.80 4.18
C VAL A 100 2.66 8.31 5.56
N VAL A 101 2.69 9.19 6.54
CA VAL A 101 2.91 8.79 7.93
C VAL A 101 1.60 8.22 8.47
N LYS A 102 1.70 7.03 9.06
CA LYS A 102 0.55 6.27 9.53
C LYS A 102 -0.24 7.04 10.60
N SER A 103 -1.55 7.08 10.43
CA SER A 103 -2.45 7.81 11.33
C SER A 103 -3.85 7.18 11.26
N SER A 104 -4.61 7.30 12.35
CA SER A 104 -6.02 6.92 12.34
C SER A 104 -6.88 7.90 11.53
N GLU A 105 -6.36 9.09 11.23
CA GLU A 105 -7.01 10.02 10.31
C GLU A 105 -6.54 9.72 8.90
N LEU A 106 -7.43 9.24 8.06
CA LEU A 106 -7.09 8.66 6.77
C LEU A 106 -7.14 9.64 5.59
N GLY A 107 -7.42 10.92 5.86
CA GLY A 107 -7.56 11.92 4.79
C GLY A 107 -6.35 12.01 3.88
N GLU A 108 -5.16 12.06 4.46
CA GLU A 108 -3.91 12.15 3.69
C GLU A 108 -3.69 10.89 2.86
N LEU A 109 -3.92 9.71 3.46
CA LEU A 109 -3.78 8.44 2.76
C LEU A 109 -4.78 8.34 1.61
N LYS A 110 -6.03 8.75 1.84
CA LYS A 110 -7.06 8.73 0.79
C LYS A 110 -6.69 9.64 -0.37
N GLN A 111 -6.13 10.82 -0.08
CA GLN A 111 -5.67 11.73 -1.14
C GLN A 111 -4.52 11.10 -1.94
N ALA A 112 -3.56 10.48 -1.26
CA ALA A 112 -2.44 9.83 -1.93
C ALA A 112 -2.92 8.70 -2.83
N VAL A 113 -3.86 7.89 -2.37
CA VAL A 113 -4.43 6.79 -3.16
C VAL A 113 -5.12 7.34 -4.42
N ARG A 114 -5.99 8.35 -4.27
CA ARG A 114 -6.68 8.96 -5.43
C ARG A 114 -5.68 9.53 -6.43
N HIS A 115 -4.69 10.25 -5.93
CA HIS A 115 -3.69 10.86 -6.80
C HIS A 115 -2.91 9.81 -7.59
N CYS A 116 -2.43 8.76 -6.91
CA CYS A 116 -1.64 7.71 -7.55
C CYS A 116 -2.46 6.90 -8.55
N LEU A 117 -3.74 6.63 -8.27
CA LEU A 117 -4.61 5.95 -9.21
C LEU A 117 -4.84 6.79 -10.46
N GLY A 118 -5.04 8.10 -10.29
CA GLY A 118 -5.20 9.01 -11.42
C GLY A 118 -3.95 9.10 -12.28
N ALA A 119 -2.78 9.16 -11.66
CA ALA A 119 -1.51 9.27 -12.37
C ALA A 119 -1.15 7.99 -13.13
N ALA A 120 -1.59 6.83 -12.65
CA ALA A 120 -1.28 5.54 -13.27
C ALA A 120 -2.10 5.28 -14.53
N ARG A 121 -3.10 6.11 -14.80
CA ARG A 121 -4.00 5.97 -15.96
C ARG A 121 -3.78 7.13 -16.95
#